data_53fa40912213998db2b4702f34c2bdf5
#
_entry.id   53fa40912213998db2b4702f34c2bdf5
#
_cell.length_a   1.000
_cell.length_b   1.000
_cell.length_c   1.000
_cell.angle_alpha   90.00
_cell.angle_beta   90.00
_cell.angle_gamma   90.00
#
_symmetry.space_group_name_H-M   'P 1'
#
loop_
_entity.id
_entity.type
_entity.pdbx_description
1 polymer ?
#
loop_
_entity_poly.entity_id
_entity_poly.type
_entity_poly.pdbx_seq_one_letter_code
_entity_poly.pdbx_strand_id
1 'polypeptide(L)'
;MFCTFGTPERLSSIGHEALDLAEAKSRVEIAVLDDKPFSPKEALLIHKFRIVELGPDIRSLDQVSTYSVIVSDVGGVGKAFGSSLEGAHLVAEIHKAYPDKFLVAYTGLTYSLPMTNALTVADKRVEKDANIEVWVQTLETGINEVMNPRSRWIRMRRALLERGLELIEVLKLEQAFIKSVRERRPDFLAEKAKSLGISQEAKDLVIKFAATAVATLIGQALGI
;
A
#
# COMPACT_ATOMS: atom_id res chain seq x y z
N MET A 1 28.07 9.86 27.71
CA MET A 1 26.61 10.18 27.83
C MET A 1 25.83 8.92 27.46
N PHE A 2 25.41 8.12 28.44
CA PHE A 2 24.65 6.89 28.20
C PHE A 2 23.24 7.30 27.85
N CYS A 3 22.84 7.12 26.57
CA CYS A 3 21.44 7.18 26.19
C CYS A 3 20.75 5.97 26.83
N THR A 4 19.93 6.17 27.84
CA THR A 4 18.97 5.17 28.32
C THR A 4 17.95 4.95 27.21
N PHE A 5 18.22 3.98 26.34
CA PHE A 5 17.20 3.42 25.50
C PHE A 5 16.21 2.69 26.44
N GLY A 6 14.99 3.19 26.54
CA GLY A 6 13.91 2.40 27.12
C GLY A 6 13.84 1.05 26.42
N THR A 7 13.31 0.03 27.06
CA THR A 7 13.18 -1.31 26.49
C THR A 7 12.47 -1.20 25.13
N PRO A 8 13.10 -1.65 24.03
CA PRO A 8 12.48 -1.55 22.70
C PRO A 8 11.14 -2.30 22.69
N GLU A 9 10.13 -1.64 22.21
CA GLU A 9 8.82 -2.28 22.05
C GLU A 9 8.85 -3.20 20.83
N ARG A 10 8.16 -4.34 20.94
CA ARG A 10 8.05 -5.28 19.83
C ARG A 10 6.94 -4.84 18.88
N LEU A 11 7.15 -4.97 17.60
CA LEU A 11 6.11 -4.73 16.58
C LEU A 11 4.85 -5.59 16.84
N SER A 12 5.02 -6.75 17.48
CA SER A 12 3.91 -7.62 17.93
C SER A 12 3.05 -7.03 19.06
N SER A 13 3.52 -5.98 19.75
CA SER A 13 2.73 -5.32 20.80
C SER A 13 1.64 -4.39 20.25
N ILE A 14 1.72 -4.03 18.96
CA ILE A 14 0.61 -3.35 18.31
C ILE A 14 -0.49 -4.40 18.14
N GLY A 15 -1.52 -4.31 18.98
CA GLY A 15 -2.71 -5.15 18.87
C GLY A 15 -3.35 -4.94 17.50
N HIS A 16 -3.62 -6.02 16.82
CA HIS A 16 -4.55 -6.05 15.72
C HIS A 16 -5.87 -6.57 16.31
N GLU A 17 -6.74 -5.67 16.71
CA GLU A 17 -8.15 -6.04 16.81
C GLU A 17 -8.54 -6.41 15.39
N ALA A 18 -8.70 -7.72 15.15
CA ALA A 18 -9.17 -8.20 13.86
C ALA A 18 -10.57 -7.61 13.65
N LEU A 19 -10.65 -6.55 12.85
CA LEU A 19 -11.94 -6.09 12.37
C LEU A 19 -12.62 -7.25 11.67
N ASP A 20 -13.92 -7.39 11.88
CA ASP A 20 -14.71 -8.29 11.06
C ASP A 20 -14.48 -7.92 9.59
N LEU A 21 -14.30 -8.93 8.75
CA LEU A 21 -14.03 -8.74 7.32
C LEU A 21 -15.13 -7.89 6.65
N ALA A 22 -16.37 -8.02 7.07
CA ALA A 22 -17.48 -7.21 6.57
C ALA A 22 -17.28 -5.71 6.91
N GLU A 23 -16.84 -5.42 8.11
CA GLU A 23 -16.51 -4.06 8.55
C GLU A 23 -15.29 -3.51 7.79
N ALA A 24 -14.25 -4.32 7.62
CA ALA A 24 -13.06 -3.95 6.86
C ALA A 24 -13.40 -3.61 5.40
N LYS A 25 -14.26 -4.39 4.75
CA LYS A 25 -14.76 -4.11 3.38
C LYS A 25 -15.48 -2.77 3.28
N SER A 26 -16.23 -2.38 4.30
CA SER A 26 -16.96 -1.10 4.32
C SER A 26 -16.06 0.13 4.47
N ARG A 27 -14.85 -0.05 4.98
CA ARG A 27 -13.89 1.03 5.27
C ARG A 27 -12.81 1.20 4.21
N VAL A 28 -12.46 0.15 3.49
CA VAL A 28 -11.38 0.16 2.50
C VAL A 28 -11.93 0.42 1.11
N GLU A 29 -11.58 1.57 0.53
CA GLU A 29 -11.81 1.85 -0.88
C GLU A 29 -10.71 1.24 -1.73
N ILE A 30 -11.12 0.56 -2.81
CA ILE A 30 -10.25 -0.10 -3.77
C ILE A 30 -10.23 0.76 -5.03
N ALA A 31 -9.07 1.32 -5.36
CA ALA A 31 -8.88 2.04 -6.60
C ALA A 31 -8.71 1.08 -7.77
N VAL A 32 -9.36 1.36 -8.88
CA VAL A 32 -9.21 0.62 -10.14
C VAL A 32 -8.70 1.57 -11.22
N LEU A 33 -7.62 1.19 -11.86
CA LEU A 33 -7.00 1.87 -12.99
C LEU A 33 -7.21 0.99 -14.24
N ASP A 34 -8.11 1.38 -15.12
CA ASP A 34 -8.44 0.68 -16.36
C ASP A 34 -8.83 1.70 -17.44
N ASP A 35 -8.56 1.41 -18.70
CA ASP A 35 -9.01 2.17 -19.87
C ASP A 35 -10.45 1.78 -20.30
N LYS A 36 -11.02 0.77 -19.68
CA LYS A 36 -12.37 0.25 -19.89
C LYS A 36 -13.12 0.10 -18.58
N PRO A 37 -14.44 -0.01 -18.60
CA PRO A 37 -15.21 -0.35 -17.42
C PRO A 37 -14.71 -1.66 -16.77
N PHE A 38 -14.49 -1.64 -15.48
CA PHE A 38 -13.99 -2.78 -14.72
C PHE A 38 -15.09 -3.85 -14.61
N SER A 39 -15.02 -4.88 -15.43
CA SER A 39 -16.09 -5.87 -15.59
C SER A 39 -16.52 -6.61 -14.30
N PRO A 40 -15.62 -6.90 -13.29
CA PRO A 40 -16.04 -7.53 -12.05
C PRO A 40 -16.80 -6.61 -11.08
N LYS A 41 -16.86 -5.29 -11.35
CA LYS A 41 -17.35 -4.27 -10.43
C LYS A 41 -18.70 -4.59 -9.82
N GLU A 42 -19.71 -4.84 -10.65
CA GLU A 42 -21.08 -5.05 -10.16
C GLU A 42 -21.18 -6.27 -9.23
N ALA A 43 -20.50 -7.37 -9.58
CA ALA A 43 -20.45 -8.54 -8.73
C ALA A 43 -19.72 -8.25 -7.40
N LEU A 44 -18.61 -7.49 -7.44
CA LEU A 44 -17.87 -7.11 -6.24
C LEU A 44 -18.68 -6.17 -5.32
N LEU A 45 -19.50 -5.28 -5.88
CA LEU A 45 -20.42 -4.45 -5.09
C LEU A 45 -21.46 -5.30 -4.33
N ILE A 46 -21.97 -6.40 -4.93
CA ILE A 46 -22.83 -7.36 -4.24
C ILE A 46 -22.08 -7.99 -3.04
N HIS A 47 -20.79 -8.27 -3.19
CA HIS A 47 -19.91 -8.76 -2.12
C HIS A 47 -19.46 -7.66 -1.13
N LYS A 48 -20.07 -6.46 -1.20
CA LYS A 48 -19.81 -5.32 -0.30
C LYS A 48 -18.43 -4.68 -0.39
N PHE A 49 -17.70 -4.86 -1.49
CA PHE A 49 -16.49 -4.10 -1.75
C PHE A 49 -16.82 -2.67 -2.20
N ARG A 50 -15.95 -1.73 -1.86
CA ARG A 50 -16.04 -0.33 -2.29
C ARG A 50 -15.07 -0.10 -3.45
N ILE A 51 -15.58 -0.10 -4.66
CA ILE A 51 -14.78 0.05 -5.89
C ILE A 51 -14.86 1.48 -6.40
N VAL A 52 -13.70 2.11 -6.60
CA VAL A 52 -13.56 3.45 -7.16
C VAL A 52 -12.73 3.38 -8.44
N GLU A 53 -13.35 3.62 -9.58
CA GLU A 53 -12.67 3.67 -10.88
C GLU A 53 -12.04 5.06 -11.07
N LEU A 54 -10.72 5.10 -11.23
CA LEU A 54 -9.95 6.34 -11.45
C LEU A 54 -9.66 6.60 -12.94
N GLY A 55 -10.01 5.63 -13.81
CA GLY A 55 -9.73 5.70 -15.24
C GLY A 55 -8.28 5.36 -15.58
N PRO A 56 -7.89 5.49 -16.87
CA PRO A 56 -6.62 4.99 -17.38
C PRO A 56 -5.42 5.88 -17.07
N ASP A 57 -5.62 7.18 -16.96
CA ASP A 57 -4.56 8.18 -16.96
C ASP A 57 -4.57 9.04 -15.71
N ILE A 58 -4.09 8.45 -14.60
CA ILE A 58 -3.67 9.28 -13.49
C ILE A 58 -2.43 10.09 -13.92
N ARG A 59 -2.39 11.37 -13.57
CA ARG A 59 -1.28 12.28 -13.93
C ARG A 59 -0.24 12.43 -12.82
N SER A 60 -0.57 11.99 -11.62
CA SER A 60 0.29 12.01 -10.44
C SER A 60 0.00 10.79 -9.58
N LEU A 61 1.05 10.22 -8.99
CA LEU A 61 0.90 9.12 -8.02
C LEU A 61 0.15 9.55 -6.76
N ASP A 62 0.03 10.85 -6.50
CA ASP A 62 -0.74 11.35 -5.35
C ASP A 62 -2.25 11.07 -5.49
N GLN A 63 -2.75 10.87 -6.71
CA GLN A 63 -4.15 10.49 -6.95
C GLN A 63 -4.52 9.12 -6.37
N VAL A 64 -3.53 8.26 -6.15
CA VAL A 64 -3.72 6.95 -5.51
C VAL A 64 -3.25 6.95 -4.05
N SER A 65 -2.85 8.08 -3.50
CA SER A 65 -2.24 8.17 -2.16
C SER A 65 -3.16 7.67 -1.04
N THR A 66 -4.45 7.93 -1.12
CA THR A 66 -5.46 7.58 -0.11
C THR A 66 -5.95 6.13 -0.20
N TYR A 67 -5.80 5.48 -1.35
CA TYR A 67 -6.23 4.10 -1.55
C TYR A 67 -5.16 3.12 -1.09
N SER A 68 -5.52 2.19 -0.22
CA SER A 68 -4.59 1.18 0.30
C SER A 68 -4.51 -0.08 -0.58
N VAL A 69 -5.56 -0.38 -1.32
CA VAL A 69 -5.64 -1.47 -2.31
C VAL A 69 -5.83 -0.86 -3.69
N ILE A 70 -4.99 -1.25 -4.64
CA ILE A 70 -5.02 -0.75 -6.00
C ILE A 70 -5.04 -1.91 -6.97
N VAL A 71 -5.99 -1.89 -7.88
CA VAL A 71 -6.13 -2.82 -9.01
C VAL A 71 -5.77 -2.05 -10.28
N SER A 72 -4.80 -2.52 -11.04
CA SER A 72 -4.36 -1.86 -12.27
C SER A 72 -4.41 -2.82 -13.45
N ASP A 73 -5.06 -2.41 -14.54
CA ASP A 73 -4.81 -3.04 -15.84
C ASP A 73 -3.35 -2.86 -16.21
N VAL A 74 -2.81 -3.81 -16.97
CA VAL A 74 -1.44 -3.76 -17.49
C VAL A 74 -1.38 -3.10 -18.85
N GLY A 75 -2.44 -3.21 -19.66
CA GLY A 75 -2.53 -2.56 -20.95
C GLY A 75 -3.43 -1.33 -20.96
N GLY A 76 -3.07 -0.30 -21.72
CA GLY A 76 -3.91 0.88 -21.93
C GLY A 76 -3.88 1.94 -20.82
N VAL A 77 -3.22 1.69 -19.69
CA VAL A 77 -3.15 2.62 -18.56
C VAL A 77 -1.74 3.13 -18.32
N GLY A 78 -1.61 4.28 -17.62
CA GLY A 78 -0.31 4.83 -17.23
C GLY A 78 0.49 5.46 -18.36
N LYS A 79 -0.12 5.78 -19.49
CA LYS A 79 0.55 6.40 -20.65
C LYS A 79 1.17 7.75 -20.31
N ALA A 80 0.58 8.49 -19.36
CA ALA A 80 1.10 9.77 -18.89
C ALA A 80 2.50 9.66 -18.26
N PHE A 81 2.93 8.46 -17.85
CA PHE A 81 4.27 8.21 -17.30
C PHE A 81 5.33 7.88 -18.38
N GLY A 82 4.96 7.91 -19.65
CA GLY A 82 5.90 7.88 -20.78
C GLY A 82 6.64 6.55 -21.01
N SER A 83 6.16 5.45 -20.41
CA SER A 83 6.79 4.12 -20.55
C SER A 83 6.01 3.24 -21.52
N SER A 84 6.75 2.52 -22.39
CA SER A 84 6.19 1.50 -23.27
C SER A 84 5.66 0.27 -22.51
N LEU A 85 5.95 0.15 -21.21
CA LEU A 85 5.43 -0.90 -20.33
C LEU A 85 4.07 -0.54 -19.73
N GLU A 86 3.56 0.66 -20.01
CA GLU A 86 2.21 1.12 -19.62
C GLU A 86 1.88 0.82 -18.15
N GLY A 87 0.78 0.09 -17.87
CA GLY A 87 0.34 -0.25 -16.52
C GLY A 87 1.34 -1.08 -15.73
N ALA A 88 2.19 -1.88 -16.35
CA ALA A 88 3.24 -2.60 -15.62
C ALA A 88 4.27 -1.62 -15.03
N HIS A 89 4.64 -0.56 -15.76
CA HIS A 89 5.47 0.52 -15.24
C HIS A 89 4.76 1.30 -14.14
N LEU A 90 3.49 1.63 -14.34
CA LEU A 90 2.68 2.35 -13.36
C LEU A 90 2.61 1.60 -12.02
N VAL A 91 2.38 0.29 -12.04
CA VAL A 91 2.39 -0.57 -10.83
C VAL A 91 3.74 -0.50 -10.12
N ALA A 92 4.86 -0.54 -10.86
CA ALA A 92 6.20 -0.43 -10.29
C ALA A 92 6.45 0.95 -9.66
N GLU A 93 6.02 2.04 -10.31
CA GLU A 93 6.15 3.40 -9.77
C GLU A 93 5.25 3.60 -8.52
N ILE A 94 4.04 3.07 -8.51
CA ILE A 94 3.18 3.09 -7.32
C ILE A 94 3.85 2.33 -6.17
N HIS A 95 4.40 1.13 -6.42
CA HIS A 95 5.12 0.37 -5.39
C HIS A 95 6.32 1.14 -4.82
N LYS A 96 7.08 1.79 -5.70
CA LYS A 96 8.23 2.62 -5.29
C LYS A 96 7.80 3.79 -4.41
N ALA A 97 6.72 4.47 -4.75
CA ALA A 97 6.23 5.64 -4.02
C ALA A 97 5.46 5.27 -2.73
N TYR A 98 4.78 4.13 -2.72
CA TYR A 98 3.89 3.65 -1.67
C TYR A 98 4.05 2.14 -1.44
N PRO A 99 5.17 1.67 -0.87
CA PRO A 99 5.46 0.24 -0.75
C PRO A 99 4.54 -0.52 0.22
N ASP A 100 3.78 0.20 1.02
CA ASP A 100 2.82 -0.35 1.99
C ASP A 100 1.47 -0.74 1.39
N LYS A 101 1.19 -0.31 0.14
CA LYS A 101 -0.08 -0.62 -0.54
C LYS A 101 -0.10 -2.06 -1.06
N PHE A 102 -1.31 -2.60 -1.19
CA PHE A 102 -1.53 -3.90 -1.82
C PHE A 102 -1.87 -3.67 -3.31
N LEU A 103 -1.05 -4.23 -4.18
CA LEU A 103 -1.12 -4.01 -5.62
C LEU A 103 -1.57 -5.28 -6.35
N VAL A 104 -2.65 -5.16 -7.10
CA VAL A 104 -3.16 -6.22 -7.99
C VAL A 104 -2.99 -5.77 -9.43
N ALA A 105 -2.19 -6.50 -10.20
CA ALA A 105 -2.09 -6.32 -11.64
C ALA A 105 -3.04 -7.32 -12.33
N TYR A 106 -3.82 -6.87 -13.32
CA TYR A 106 -4.65 -7.78 -14.08
C TYR A 106 -4.57 -7.50 -15.58
N THR A 107 -4.70 -8.55 -16.38
CA THR A 107 -4.64 -8.42 -17.83
C THR A 107 -5.16 -9.67 -18.53
N GLY A 108 -5.65 -9.48 -19.75
CA GLY A 108 -5.89 -10.55 -20.72
C GLY A 108 -4.73 -10.78 -21.72
N LEU A 109 -3.60 -10.08 -21.55
CA LEU A 109 -2.47 -10.15 -22.47
C LEU A 109 -1.40 -11.12 -21.99
N THR A 110 -0.66 -11.71 -22.95
CA THR A 110 0.59 -12.41 -22.64
C THR A 110 1.67 -11.39 -22.31
N TYR A 111 2.31 -11.55 -21.15
CA TYR A 111 3.37 -10.64 -20.70
C TYR A 111 4.65 -10.81 -21.52
N SER A 112 5.26 -9.71 -21.94
CA SER A 112 6.65 -9.69 -22.32
C SER A 112 7.57 -9.86 -21.10
N LEU A 113 8.82 -10.29 -21.31
CA LEU A 113 9.78 -10.44 -20.20
C LEU A 113 9.98 -9.12 -19.41
N PRO A 114 10.12 -7.93 -20.04
CA PRO A 114 10.20 -6.67 -19.30
C PRO A 114 8.95 -6.37 -18.48
N MET A 115 7.74 -6.64 -18.98
CA MET A 115 6.50 -6.48 -18.23
C MET A 115 6.45 -7.44 -17.02
N THR A 116 6.84 -8.70 -17.24
CA THR A 116 6.91 -9.69 -16.15
C THR A 116 7.83 -9.22 -15.03
N ASN A 117 8.99 -8.67 -15.37
CA ASN A 117 9.95 -8.13 -14.41
C ASN A 117 9.38 -6.91 -13.66
N ALA A 118 8.75 -5.97 -14.36
CA ALA A 118 8.12 -4.81 -13.73
C ALA A 118 7.00 -5.21 -12.77
N LEU A 119 6.28 -6.29 -13.07
CA LEU A 119 5.17 -6.78 -12.25
C LEU A 119 5.60 -7.70 -11.09
N THR A 120 6.89 -7.93 -10.86
CA THR A 120 7.36 -8.70 -9.69
C THR A 120 6.98 -8.07 -8.37
N VAL A 121 6.74 -6.78 -8.36
CA VAL A 121 6.33 -5.99 -7.19
C VAL A 121 4.83 -6.06 -6.90
N ALA A 122 4.02 -6.55 -7.83
CA ALA A 122 2.59 -6.75 -7.61
C ALA A 122 2.36 -7.91 -6.64
N ASP A 123 1.48 -7.70 -5.66
CA ASP A 123 1.12 -8.71 -4.66
C ASP A 123 0.34 -9.87 -5.26
N LYS A 124 -0.50 -9.54 -6.23
CA LYS A 124 -1.30 -10.52 -6.98
C LYS A 124 -1.34 -10.16 -8.46
N ARG A 125 -1.42 -11.20 -9.28
CA ARG A 125 -1.72 -11.09 -10.71
C ARG A 125 -2.98 -11.88 -10.98
N VAL A 126 -3.95 -11.25 -11.64
CA VAL A 126 -5.26 -11.82 -11.93
C VAL A 126 -5.51 -11.77 -13.43
N GLU A 127 -6.05 -12.81 -14.01
CA GLU A 127 -6.48 -12.81 -15.41
C GLU A 127 -7.79 -12.05 -15.57
N LYS A 128 -8.00 -11.36 -16.70
CA LYS A 128 -9.22 -10.55 -16.94
C LYS A 128 -10.50 -11.37 -16.94
N ASP A 129 -10.40 -12.65 -17.32
CA ASP A 129 -11.50 -13.63 -17.38
C ASP A 129 -11.61 -14.47 -16.09
N ALA A 130 -10.84 -14.15 -15.05
CA ALA A 130 -10.93 -14.83 -13.77
C ALA A 130 -12.34 -14.75 -13.19
N ASN A 131 -12.80 -15.87 -12.61
CA ASN A 131 -14.10 -15.93 -11.96
C ASN A 131 -14.19 -15.00 -10.73
N ILE A 132 -15.40 -14.74 -10.28
CA ILE A 132 -15.65 -13.79 -9.19
C ILE A 132 -15.02 -14.25 -7.87
N GLU A 133 -14.92 -15.54 -7.61
CA GLU A 133 -14.35 -16.11 -6.39
C GLU A 133 -12.86 -15.75 -6.27
N VAL A 134 -12.11 -15.78 -7.38
CA VAL A 134 -10.69 -15.35 -7.42
C VAL A 134 -10.57 -13.88 -7.07
N TRP A 135 -11.45 -13.04 -7.61
CA TRP A 135 -11.47 -11.61 -7.29
C TRP A 135 -11.81 -11.36 -5.82
N VAL A 136 -12.85 -12.01 -5.31
CA VAL A 136 -13.25 -11.88 -3.90
C VAL A 136 -12.09 -12.27 -2.98
N GLN A 137 -11.49 -13.45 -3.18
CA GLN A 137 -10.37 -13.91 -2.37
C GLN A 137 -9.16 -12.98 -2.46
N THR A 138 -8.85 -12.47 -3.66
CA THR A 138 -7.73 -11.55 -3.88
C THR A 138 -7.93 -10.25 -3.11
N LEU A 139 -9.10 -9.65 -3.21
CA LEU A 139 -9.39 -8.37 -2.56
C LEU A 139 -9.56 -8.51 -1.05
N GLU A 140 -10.12 -9.60 -0.55
CA GLU A 140 -10.16 -9.92 0.88
C GLU A 140 -8.75 -10.07 1.46
N THR A 141 -7.87 -10.76 0.73
CA THR A 141 -6.45 -10.85 1.11
C THR A 141 -5.83 -9.46 1.20
N GLY A 142 -6.05 -8.61 0.18
CA GLY A 142 -5.54 -7.25 0.15
C GLY A 142 -6.05 -6.39 1.30
N ILE A 143 -7.35 -6.44 1.58
CA ILE A 143 -7.96 -5.72 2.70
C ILE A 143 -7.33 -6.16 4.03
N ASN A 144 -7.22 -7.46 4.29
CA ASN A 144 -6.61 -7.99 5.51
C ASN A 144 -5.15 -7.53 5.68
N GLU A 145 -4.38 -7.51 4.59
CA GLU A 145 -2.98 -7.06 4.61
C GLU A 145 -2.86 -5.56 4.94
N VAL A 146 -3.67 -4.71 4.31
CA VAL A 146 -3.57 -3.26 4.51
C VAL A 146 -4.23 -2.78 5.81
N MET A 147 -5.14 -3.55 6.37
CA MET A 147 -5.72 -3.30 7.68
C MET A 147 -4.79 -3.70 8.83
N ASN A 148 -3.79 -4.55 8.56
CA ASN A 148 -2.83 -4.99 9.57
C ASN A 148 -1.64 -4.02 9.66
N PRO A 149 -1.48 -3.26 10.77
CA PRO A 149 -0.37 -2.32 10.94
C PRO A 149 1.00 -2.98 10.80
N ARG A 150 1.14 -4.24 11.26
CA ARG A 150 2.39 -4.99 11.18
C ARG A 150 2.76 -5.31 9.73
N SER A 151 1.80 -5.78 8.93
CA SER A 151 2.02 -6.08 7.51
C SER A 151 2.46 -4.82 6.77
N ARG A 152 1.80 -3.69 7.00
CA ARG A 152 2.16 -2.41 6.39
C ARG A 152 3.58 -1.96 6.78
N TRP A 153 3.92 -2.06 8.06
CA TRP A 153 5.27 -1.70 8.52
C TRP A 153 6.35 -2.65 7.96
N ILE A 154 6.09 -3.96 7.89
CA ILE A 154 7.05 -4.92 7.31
C ILE A 154 7.37 -4.57 5.86
N ARG A 155 6.38 -4.17 5.06
CA ARG A 155 6.57 -3.69 3.68
C ARG A 155 7.41 -2.41 3.64
N MET A 156 7.09 -1.43 4.47
CA MET A 156 7.85 -0.19 4.60
C MET A 156 9.29 -0.46 5.03
N ARG A 157 9.50 -1.30 6.05
CA ARG A 157 10.83 -1.69 6.54
C ARG A 157 11.70 -2.28 5.43
N ARG A 158 11.13 -3.19 4.61
CA ARG A 158 11.83 -3.75 3.45
C ARG A 158 12.24 -2.66 2.48
N ALA A 159 11.32 -1.80 2.10
CA ALA A 159 11.59 -0.69 1.17
C ALA A 159 12.67 0.28 1.68
N LEU A 160 12.75 0.52 2.99
CA LEU A 160 13.80 1.35 3.59
C LEU A 160 15.17 0.68 3.55
N LEU A 161 15.24 -0.63 3.85
CA LEU A 161 16.48 -1.40 3.77
C LEU A 161 16.98 -1.51 2.32
N GLU A 162 16.11 -1.71 1.35
CA GLU A 162 16.44 -1.71 -0.09
C GLU A 162 16.99 -0.36 -0.58
N ARG A 163 16.64 0.74 0.10
CA ARG A 163 17.19 2.08 -0.13
C ARG A 163 18.48 2.35 0.65
N GLY A 164 19.03 1.33 1.29
CA GLY A 164 20.33 1.41 1.96
C GLY A 164 20.32 2.04 3.36
N LEU A 165 19.13 2.15 4.01
CA LEU A 165 19.11 2.57 5.41
C LEU A 165 19.75 1.48 6.30
N GLU A 166 20.52 1.92 7.28
CA GLU A 166 21.07 1.02 8.28
C GLU A 166 19.96 0.44 9.18
N LEU A 167 20.16 -0.79 9.63
CA LEU A 167 19.18 -1.48 10.48
C LEU A 167 18.84 -0.65 11.74
N ILE A 168 19.82 0.04 12.32
CA ILE A 168 19.61 0.89 13.52
C ILE A 168 18.68 2.07 13.23
N GLU A 169 18.74 2.65 12.03
CA GLU A 169 17.87 3.75 11.61
C GLU A 169 16.43 3.23 11.41
N VAL A 170 16.31 2.07 10.77
CA VAL A 170 15.01 1.40 10.58
C VAL A 170 14.39 1.03 11.92
N LEU A 171 15.17 0.52 12.89
CA LEU A 171 14.66 0.22 14.24
C LEU A 171 14.19 1.49 14.97
N LYS A 172 14.88 2.61 14.82
CA LYS A 172 14.43 3.90 15.40
C LYS A 172 13.11 4.36 14.80
N LEU A 173 12.93 4.19 13.49
CA LEU A 173 11.66 4.47 12.81
C LEU A 173 10.55 3.50 13.23
N GLU A 174 10.88 2.21 13.43
CA GLU A 174 9.92 1.21 13.92
C GLU A 174 9.38 1.58 15.30
N GLN A 175 10.24 2.01 16.24
CA GLN A 175 9.79 2.47 17.55
C GLN A 175 8.87 3.68 17.45
N ALA A 176 9.18 4.62 16.56
CA ALA A 176 8.33 5.79 16.30
C ALA A 176 6.99 5.37 15.66
N PHE A 177 6.99 4.40 14.75
CA PHE A 177 5.78 3.84 14.16
C PHE A 177 4.89 3.18 15.22
N ILE A 178 5.45 2.29 16.07
CA ILE A 178 4.73 1.65 17.16
C ILE A 178 4.07 2.71 18.07
N LYS A 179 4.84 3.73 18.43
CA LYS A 179 4.33 4.84 19.23
C LYS A 179 3.22 5.60 18.52
N SER A 180 3.38 5.90 17.23
CA SER A 180 2.38 6.59 16.41
C SER A 180 1.04 5.86 16.41
N VAL A 181 1.05 4.56 16.19
CA VAL A 181 -0.16 3.73 16.15
C VAL A 181 -0.82 3.66 17.53
N ARG A 182 -0.03 3.37 18.58
CA ARG A 182 -0.54 3.21 19.94
C ARG A 182 -1.13 4.50 20.51
N GLU A 183 -0.46 5.62 20.32
CA GLU A 183 -0.89 6.92 20.81
C GLU A 183 -1.83 7.64 19.84
N ARG A 184 -2.14 7.01 18.69
CA ARG A 184 -3.02 7.55 17.66
C ARG A 184 -2.55 8.92 17.13
N ARG A 185 -1.22 9.04 16.95
CA ARG A 185 -0.55 10.28 16.50
C ARG A 185 0.45 9.99 15.40
N PRO A 186 0.08 10.23 14.13
CA PRO A 186 0.96 9.95 12.98
C PRO A 186 2.21 10.84 12.95
N ASP A 187 2.19 11.99 13.61
CA ASP A 187 3.28 12.95 13.67
C ASP A 187 4.58 12.40 14.30
N PHE A 188 4.50 11.49 15.28
CA PHE A 188 5.70 10.91 15.89
C PHE A 188 6.63 10.23 14.89
N LEU A 189 6.07 9.48 13.94
CA LEU A 189 6.87 8.83 12.90
C LEU A 189 7.48 9.87 11.94
N ALA A 190 6.68 10.87 11.53
CA ALA A 190 7.14 11.93 10.63
C ALA A 190 8.25 12.80 11.27
N GLU A 191 8.10 13.17 12.54
CA GLU A 191 9.09 13.92 13.30
C GLU A 191 10.39 13.11 13.47
N LYS A 192 10.25 11.81 13.77
CA LYS A 192 11.42 10.93 13.87
C LYS A 192 12.20 10.86 12.56
N ALA A 193 11.51 10.70 11.43
CA ALA A 193 12.15 10.69 10.12
C ALA A 193 12.92 11.99 9.85
N LYS A 194 12.33 13.15 10.17
CA LYS A 194 12.98 14.45 10.02
C LYS A 194 14.25 14.58 10.89
N SER A 195 14.24 13.98 12.09
CA SER A 195 15.34 14.07 13.05
C SER A 195 16.53 13.16 12.75
N LEU A 196 16.37 12.16 11.87
CA LEU A 196 17.43 11.23 11.50
C LEU A 196 18.31 11.77 10.37
N GLY A 197 19.59 11.37 10.34
CA GLY A 197 20.55 11.70 9.30
C GLY A 197 20.40 10.90 8.00
N ILE A 198 19.20 10.41 7.69
CA ILE A 198 18.89 9.61 6.50
C ILE A 198 18.70 10.49 5.26
N SER A 199 18.71 9.87 4.07
CA SER A 199 18.51 10.56 2.80
C SER A 199 17.15 11.28 2.72
N GLN A 200 17.06 12.34 1.92
CA GLN A 200 15.80 13.07 1.74
C GLN A 200 14.72 12.19 1.15
N GLU A 201 15.06 11.31 0.19
CA GLU A 201 14.14 10.34 -0.40
C GLU A 201 13.53 9.42 0.68
N ALA A 202 14.33 8.91 1.60
CA ALA A 202 13.85 8.08 2.69
C ALA A 202 12.96 8.86 3.67
N LYS A 203 13.31 10.13 3.97
CA LYS A 203 12.46 11.01 4.80
C LYS A 203 11.10 11.20 4.17
N ASP A 204 11.07 11.56 2.88
CA ASP A 204 9.83 11.82 2.15
C ASP A 204 8.94 10.56 2.09
N LEU A 205 9.56 9.40 1.87
CA LEU A 205 8.84 8.12 1.89
C LEU A 205 8.18 7.84 3.25
N VAL A 206 8.92 8.02 4.36
CA VAL A 206 8.40 7.79 5.71
C VAL A 206 7.34 8.82 6.07
N ILE A 207 7.50 10.09 5.69
CA ILE A 207 6.51 11.15 5.92
C ILE A 207 5.22 10.86 5.15
N LYS A 208 5.31 10.45 3.88
CA LYS A 208 4.14 10.01 3.10
C LYS A 208 3.43 8.83 3.75
N PHE A 209 4.18 7.82 4.18
CA PHE A 209 3.64 6.67 4.89
C PHE A 209 2.93 7.07 6.19
N ALA A 210 3.50 7.99 6.98
CA ALA A 210 2.86 8.49 8.19
C ALA A 210 1.53 9.20 7.87
N ALA A 211 1.52 10.04 6.84
CA ALA A 211 0.36 10.82 6.45
C ALA A 211 -0.77 9.98 5.83
N THR A 212 -0.46 8.87 5.18
CA THR A 212 -1.45 8.02 4.50
C THR A 212 -1.77 6.76 5.33
N ALA A 213 -0.81 5.86 5.45
CA ALA A 213 -1.01 4.55 6.07
C ALA A 213 -1.30 4.65 7.57
N VAL A 214 -0.49 5.42 8.31
CA VAL A 214 -0.66 5.51 9.76
C VAL A 214 -1.94 6.28 10.11
N ALA A 215 -2.23 7.36 9.38
CA ALA A 215 -3.47 8.11 9.56
C ALA A 215 -4.72 7.25 9.27
N THR A 216 -4.68 6.43 8.21
CA THR A 216 -5.76 5.49 7.89
C THR A 216 -5.95 4.44 8.99
N LEU A 217 -4.86 3.82 9.48
CA LEU A 217 -4.92 2.84 10.57
C LEU A 217 -5.51 3.44 11.85
N ILE A 218 -5.18 4.69 12.15
CA ILE A 218 -5.72 5.41 13.31
C ILE A 218 -7.20 5.73 13.11
N GLY A 219 -7.59 6.24 11.94
CA GLY A 219 -8.99 6.51 11.61
C GLY A 219 -9.86 5.27 11.73
N GLN A 220 -9.38 4.15 11.20
CA GLN A 220 -10.06 2.85 11.30
C GLN A 220 -10.24 2.38 12.75
N ALA A 221 -9.25 2.58 13.61
CA ALA A 221 -9.35 2.25 15.03
C ALA A 221 -10.31 3.18 15.80
N LEU A 222 -10.62 4.36 15.28
CA LEU A 222 -11.56 5.32 15.85
C LEU A 222 -12.99 5.18 15.31
N GLY A 223 -13.18 4.38 14.27
CA GLY A 223 -14.50 4.23 13.62
C GLY A 223 -14.92 5.42 12.73
N ILE A 224 -13.93 6.25 12.32
CA ILE A 224 -14.11 7.41 11.41
C ILE A 224 -13.41 7.20 10.08
#